data_7379025ab0e717de86cd73d1346e47e4
#
_entry.id   7379025ab0e717de86cd73d1346e47e4
#
_cell.length_a   1.000
_cell.length_b   1.000
_cell.length_c   1.000
_cell.angle_alpha   90.00
_cell.angle_beta   90.00
_cell.angle_gamma   90.00
#
_symmetry.space_group_name_H-M   'P 1'
#
loop_
_entity.id
_entity.type
_entity.pdbx_description
1 polymer ?
#
loop_
_entity_poly.entity_id
_entity_poly.type
_entity_poly.pdbx_seq_one_letter_code
_entity_poly.pdbx_strand_id
1 'polypeptide(L)'
;MKKISVVAERSYDVEIGISWKSALEGITAKHSHLFVIIPVTMEEKLGLKKLFAHQSGVTIRVVPDGEEQKDHKVVTRLWDEIAGAKISRTDAVVGIGGGASTDLAGFAAATWLRGVSWYAIPLSLIHI
;
A
#
# COMPACT_ATOMS: atom_id res chain seq x y z
N MET A 1 3.33 -15.98 14.21
CA MET A 1 3.92 -14.83 13.50
C MET A 1 5.38 -14.67 13.89
N LYS A 2 6.20 -14.37 12.93
CA LYS A 2 7.63 -14.14 13.14
C LYS A 2 7.96 -12.70 12.76
N LYS A 3 8.70 -12.00 13.60
CA LYS A 3 9.08 -10.62 13.38
C LYS A 3 10.60 -10.47 13.32
N ILE A 4 11.09 -9.78 12.31
CA ILE A 4 12.51 -9.53 12.13
C ILE A 4 12.72 -8.03 12.09
N SER A 5 13.54 -7.52 13.00
CA SER A 5 13.87 -6.09 13.04
C SER A 5 15.14 -5.83 12.25
N VAL A 6 15.10 -4.86 11.35
CA VAL A 6 16.23 -4.46 10.52
C VAL A 6 16.64 -3.05 10.92
N VAL A 7 17.91 -2.89 11.30
CA VAL A 7 18.48 -1.59 11.66
C VAL A 7 19.32 -1.10 10.48
N ALA A 8 18.93 0.05 9.94
CA ALA A 8 19.61 0.70 8.83
C ALA A 8 19.60 2.20 9.10
N GLU A 9 19.64 3.04 8.09
CA GLU A 9 19.44 4.48 8.24
C GLU A 9 18.09 4.77 8.91
N ARG A 10 17.10 3.94 8.63
CA ARG A 10 15.81 3.87 9.30
C ARG A 10 15.57 2.45 9.74
N SER A 11 15.17 2.24 10.98
CA SER A 11 14.77 0.91 11.45
C SER A 11 13.39 0.54 10.87
N TYR A 12 13.23 -0.70 10.48
CA TYR A 12 11.95 -1.25 10.03
C TYR A 12 11.82 -2.71 10.44
N ASP A 13 10.59 -3.18 10.46
CA ASP A 13 10.28 -4.56 10.83
C ASP A 13 9.74 -5.32 9.64
N VAL A 14 10.11 -6.60 9.55
CA VAL A 14 9.55 -7.54 8.60
C VAL A 14 8.76 -8.57 9.39
N GLU A 15 7.46 -8.69 9.09
CA GLU A 15 6.58 -9.66 9.74
C GLU A 15 6.30 -10.81 8.79
N ILE A 16 6.44 -12.04 9.28
CA ILE A 16 6.29 -13.27 8.50
C ILE A 16 5.17 -14.10 9.10
N GLY A 17 4.30 -14.65 8.24
CA GLY A 17 3.22 -15.54 8.67
C GLY A 17 1.95 -14.81 9.11
N ILE A 18 1.88 -13.50 8.93
CA ILE A 18 0.67 -12.72 9.20
C ILE A 18 -0.20 -12.65 7.95
N SER A 19 -1.52 -12.74 8.10
CA SER A 19 -2.44 -12.59 6.97
C SER A 19 -2.48 -11.14 6.49
N TRP A 20 -2.83 -10.96 5.19
CA TRP A 20 -2.95 -9.61 4.62
C TRP A 20 -4.00 -8.78 5.37
N LYS A 21 -5.08 -9.42 5.81
CA LYS A 21 -6.16 -8.75 6.52
C LYS A 21 -5.71 -8.24 7.89
N SER A 22 -5.03 -9.08 8.65
CA SER A 22 -4.46 -8.69 9.95
C SER A 22 -3.40 -7.61 9.79
N ALA A 23 -2.58 -7.70 8.72
CA ALA A 23 -1.58 -6.68 8.44
C ALA A 23 -2.23 -5.33 8.17
N LEU A 24 -3.27 -5.28 7.33
CA LEU A 24 -3.99 -4.04 7.06
C LEU A 24 -4.65 -3.47 8.30
N GLU A 25 -5.27 -4.30 9.11
CA GLU A 25 -5.89 -3.87 10.37
C GLU A 25 -4.87 -3.22 11.29
N GLY A 26 -3.68 -3.81 11.40
CA GLY A 26 -2.59 -3.25 12.20
C GLY A 26 -2.11 -1.91 11.69
N ILE A 27 -2.03 -1.74 10.38
CA ILE A 27 -1.61 -0.49 9.76
C ILE A 27 -2.68 0.60 9.96
N THR A 28 -3.95 0.28 9.78
CA THR A 28 -5.03 1.24 9.99
C THR A 28 -5.08 1.74 11.44
N ALA A 29 -4.68 0.91 12.39
CA ALA A 29 -4.63 1.30 13.79
C ALA A 29 -3.53 2.33 14.09
N LYS A 30 -2.51 2.44 13.24
CA LYS A 30 -1.35 3.32 13.46
C LYS A 30 -1.43 4.65 12.73
N HIS A 31 -2.32 4.78 11.76
CA HIS A 31 -2.38 5.97 10.91
C HIS A 31 -3.81 6.46 10.75
N SER A 32 -3.99 7.77 10.69
CA SER A 32 -5.30 8.37 10.47
C SER A 32 -5.78 8.20 9.02
N HIS A 33 -4.85 8.20 8.07
CA HIS A 33 -5.15 8.05 6.65
C HIS A 33 -4.21 7.05 6.01
N LEU A 34 -4.76 6.22 5.12
CA LEU A 34 -4.01 5.28 4.30
C LEU A 34 -4.36 5.47 2.84
N PHE A 35 -3.34 5.38 1.99
CA PHE A 35 -3.52 5.29 0.56
C PHE A 35 -3.05 3.90 0.12
N VAL A 36 -3.99 3.05 -0.29
CA VAL A 36 -3.72 1.65 -0.63
C VAL A 36 -3.70 1.48 -2.14
N ILE A 37 -2.62 0.94 -2.66
CA ILE A 37 -2.43 0.64 -4.08
C ILE A 37 -2.54 -0.86 -4.27
N ILE A 38 -3.44 -1.30 -5.14
CA ILE A 38 -3.71 -2.72 -5.40
C ILE A 38 -3.97 -2.95 -6.89
N PRO A 39 -3.37 -4.02 -7.49
CA PRO A 39 -3.66 -4.35 -8.89
C PRO A 39 -5.10 -4.82 -9.07
N VAL A 40 -5.66 -4.57 -10.26
CA VAL A 40 -7.07 -4.86 -10.56
C VAL A 40 -7.44 -6.32 -10.29
N THR A 41 -6.62 -7.28 -10.70
CA THR A 41 -6.92 -8.71 -10.50
C THR A 41 -6.91 -9.08 -9.02
N MET A 42 -5.99 -8.51 -8.25
CA MET A 42 -5.92 -8.73 -6.80
C MET A 42 -7.15 -8.14 -6.09
N GLU A 43 -7.59 -6.94 -6.52
CA GLU A 43 -8.79 -6.32 -5.95
C GLU A 43 -10.05 -7.16 -6.22
N GLU A 44 -10.15 -7.78 -7.38
CA GLU A 44 -11.24 -8.70 -7.69
C GLU A 44 -11.29 -9.88 -6.72
N LYS A 45 -10.13 -10.31 -6.23
CA LYS A 45 -10.02 -11.42 -5.26
C LYS A 45 -10.29 -10.97 -3.83
N LEU A 46 -9.74 -9.83 -3.43
CA LEU A 46 -9.80 -9.38 -2.03
C LEU A 46 -10.99 -8.50 -1.71
N GLY A 47 -11.45 -7.68 -2.65
CA GLY A 47 -12.60 -6.80 -2.44
C GLY A 47 -12.37 -5.70 -1.41
N LEU A 48 -11.23 -5.02 -1.47
CA LEU A 48 -10.89 -3.97 -0.50
C LEU A 48 -11.84 -2.78 -0.53
N LYS A 49 -12.31 -2.38 -1.70
CA LYS A 49 -13.25 -1.26 -1.81
C LYS A 49 -14.51 -1.53 -1.02
N LYS A 50 -15.00 -2.76 -1.09
CA LYS A 50 -16.19 -3.19 -0.35
C LYS A 50 -15.88 -3.30 1.15
N LEU A 51 -14.74 -3.87 1.49
CA LEU A 51 -14.33 -4.07 2.88
C LEU A 51 -14.18 -2.74 3.64
N PHE A 52 -13.64 -1.71 2.97
CA PHE A 52 -13.38 -0.41 3.58
C PHE A 52 -14.38 0.68 3.15
N ALA A 53 -15.53 0.29 2.59
CA ALA A 53 -16.52 1.24 2.04
C ALA A 53 -16.98 2.29 3.03
N HIS A 54 -17.01 1.97 4.33
CA HIS A 54 -17.49 2.86 5.38
C HIS A 54 -16.37 3.44 6.25
N GLN A 55 -15.12 3.24 5.85
CA GLN A 55 -13.97 3.74 6.59
C GLN A 55 -13.35 4.93 5.86
N SER A 56 -13.62 6.14 6.36
CA SER A 56 -13.26 7.39 5.69
C SER A 56 -11.77 7.64 5.57
N GLY A 57 -10.96 7.04 6.42
CA GLY A 57 -9.51 7.24 6.40
C GLY A 57 -8.76 6.35 5.41
N VAL A 58 -9.43 5.48 4.68
CA VAL A 58 -8.79 4.54 3.74
C VAL A 58 -9.21 4.86 2.31
N THR A 59 -8.24 5.15 1.46
CA THR A 59 -8.44 5.36 0.03
C THR A 59 -7.85 4.17 -0.72
N ILE A 60 -8.66 3.51 -1.54
CA ILE A 60 -8.22 2.36 -2.34
C ILE A 60 -8.03 2.80 -3.78
N ARG A 61 -6.83 2.64 -4.30
CA ARG A 61 -6.50 2.92 -5.68
C ARG A 61 -6.19 1.62 -6.41
N VAL A 62 -7.04 1.27 -7.37
CA VAL A 62 -6.82 0.11 -8.22
C VAL A 62 -5.96 0.52 -9.41
N VAL A 63 -4.88 -0.21 -9.64
CA VAL A 63 -3.94 0.05 -10.74
C VAL A 63 -3.92 -1.13 -11.72
N PRO A 64 -3.44 -0.91 -12.96
CA PRO A 64 -3.29 -2.02 -13.91
C PRO A 64 -2.36 -3.10 -13.35
N ASP A 65 -2.51 -4.34 -13.82
CA ASP A 65 -1.64 -5.44 -13.43
C ASP A 65 -0.24 -5.31 -14.05
N GLY A 66 0.75 -5.87 -13.36
CA GLY A 66 2.10 -6.05 -13.88
C GLY A 66 2.83 -4.75 -14.23
N GLU A 67 3.62 -4.80 -15.29
CA GLU A 67 4.48 -3.70 -15.69
C GLU A 67 3.71 -2.45 -16.18
N GLU A 68 2.45 -2.58 -16.54
CA GLU A 68 1.62 -1.44 -16.91
C GLU A 68 1.49 -0.42 -15.78
N GLN A 69 1.70 -0.84 -14.54
CA GLN A 69 1.72 0.06 -13.39
C GLN A 69 2.85 1.09 -13.47
N LYS A 70 3.91 0.79 -14.20
CA LYS A 70 5.08 1.67 -14.31
C LYS A 70 4.93 2.74 -15.37
N ASP A 71 3.79 2.77 -16.08
CA ASP A 71 3.49 3.85 -17.02
C ASP A 71 3.48 5.18 -16.27
N HIS A 72 4.15 6.18 -16.85
CA HIS A 72 4.29 7.47 -16.18
C HIS A 72 2.94 8.16 -15.94
N LYS A 73 1.92 7.86 -16.73
CA LYS A 73 0.56 8.38 -16.52
C LYS A 73 -0.04 7.85 -15.22
N VAL A 74 0.24 6.59 -14.89
CA VAL A 74 -0.21 5.98 -13.63
C VAL A 74 0.47 6.69 -12.46
N VAL A 75 1.78 6.88 -12.53
CA VAL A 75 2.55 7.54 -11.47
C VAL A 75 2.07 8.99 -11.26
N THR A 76 1.86 9.74 -12.33
CA THR A 76 1.39 11.12 -12.25
C THR A 76 0.02 11.21 -11.58
N ARG A 77 -0.89 10.31 -11.94
CA ARG A 77 -2.21 10.24 -11.32
C ARG A 77 -2.14 9.92 -9.84
N LEU A 78 -1.21 9.04 -9.46
CA LEU A 78 -1.05 8.67 -8.05
C LEU A 78 -0.71 9.87 -7.18
N TRP A 79 0.19 10.74 -7.64
CA TRP A 79 0.52 11.95 -6.89
C TRP A 79 -0.70 12.85 -6.69
N ASP A 80 -1.50 13.05 -7.74
CA ASP A 80 -2.71 13.86 -7.64
C ASP A 80 -3.73 13.24 -6.68
N GLU A 81 -3.87 11.93 -6.72
CA GLU A 81 -4.83 11.21 -5.88
C GLU A 81 -4.37 11.16 -4.42
N ILE A 82 -3.07 11.01 -4.17
CA ILE A 82 -2.51 11.08 -2.82
C ILE A 82 -2.76 12.47 -2.21
N ALA A 83 -2.56 13.52 -3.01
CA ALA A 83 -2.86 14.87 -2.59
C ALA A 83 -4.35 15.04 -2.26
N GLY A 84 -5.23 14.50 -3.12
CA GLY A 84 -6.67 14.54 -2.90
C GLY A 84 -7.13 13.77 -1.67
N ALA A 85 -6.42 12.70 -1.33
CA ALA A 85 -6.70 11.89 -0.13
C ALA A 85 -6.16 12.53 1.15
N LYS A 86 -5.46 13.66 1.04
CA LYS A 86 -4.90 14.41 2.17
C LYS A 86 -3.92 13.60 3.01
N ILE A 87 -3.09 12.81 2.33
CA ILE A 87 -2.06 12.01 3.00
C ILE A 87 -0.96 12.94 3.54
N SER A 88 -0.78 12.93 4.84
CA SER A 88 0.23 13.75 5.52
C SER A 88 1.46 12.91 5.84
N ARG A 89 2.50 13.54 6.40
CA ARG A 89 3.75 12.88 6.75
C ARG A 89 3.61 11.78 7.80
N THR A 90 2.55 11.81 8.59
CA THR A 90 2.27 10.80 9.63
C THR A 90 1.38 9.67 9.11
N ASP A 91 0.90 9.77 7.89
CA ASP A 91 0.06 8.76 7.25
C ASP A 91 0.91 7.76 6.46
N ALA A 92 0.28 6.89 5.72
CA ALA A 92 1.01 5.81 5.04
C ALA A 92 0.47 5.49 3.65
N VAL A 93 1.37 5.00 2.79
CA VAL A 93 1.03 4.39 1.51
C VAL A 93 1.28 2.90 1.64
N VAL A 94 0.31 2.10 1.25
CA VAL A 94 0.38 0.64 1.33
C VAL A 94 0.30 0.06 -0.08
N GLY A 95 1.25 -0.79 -0.43
CA GLY A 95 1.21 -1.55 -1.69
C GLY A 95 0.85 -3.00 -1.41
N ILE A 96 -0.20 -3.49 -2.08
CA ILE A 96 -0.63 -4.88 -1.96
C ILE A 96 -0.49 -5.56 -3.30
N GLY A 97 0.12 -6.74 -3.33
CA GLY A 97 0.26 -7.53 -4.54
C GLY A 97 1.69 -8.00 -4.77
N GLY A 98 2.05 -8.20 -6.04
CA GLY A 98 3.39 -8.60 -6.42
C GLY A 98 4.38 -7.44 -6.41
N GLY A 99 5.61 -7.70 -6.89
CA GLY A 99 6.70 -6.73 -6.87
C GLY A 99 6.38 -5.38 -7.49
N ALA A 100 5.68 -5.36 -8.64
CA ALA A 100 5.35 -4.11 -9.32
C ALA A 100 4.50 -3.18 -8.46
N SER A 101 3.48 -3.72 -7.77
CA SER A 101 2.59 -2.92 -6.92
C SER A 101 3.29 -2.41 -5.67
N THR A 102 4.10 -3.26 -5.04
CA THR A 102 4.84 -2.87 -3.84
C THR A 102 5.92 -1.84 -4.16
N ASP A 103 6.59 -1.99 -5.32
CA ASP A 103 7.58 -1.02 -5.80
C ASP A 103 6.94 0.33 -6.13
N LEU A 104 5.79 0.31 -6.78
CA LEU A 104 5.05 1.53 -7.12
C LEU A 104 4.65 2.29 -5.85
N ALA A 105 4.15 1.58 -4.85
CA ALA A 105 3.79 2.17 -3.57
C ALA A 105 5.01 2.77 -2.86
N GLY A 106 6.15 2.07 -2.90
CA GLY A 106 7.40 2.57 -2.32
C GLY A 106 7.88 3.84 -3.00
N PHE A 107 7.82 3.87 -4.33
CA PHE A 107 8.19 5.06 -5.09
C PHE A 107 7.26 6.24 -4.78
N ALA A 108 5.95 6.00 -4.75
CA ALA A 108 4.98 7.04 -4.43
C ALA A 108 5.22 7.60 -3.02
N ALA A 109 5.43 6.73 -2.05
CA ALA A 109 5.71 7.14 -0.67
C ALA A 109 7.01 7.94 -0.55
N ALA A 110 8.05 7.50 -1.23
CA ALA A 110 9.36 8.15 -1.17
C ALA A 110 9.36 9.56 -1.78
N THR A 111 8.53 9.77 -2.80
CA THR A 111 8.46 11.04 -3.52
C THR A 111 7.41 12.00 -2.98
N TRP A 112 6.52 11.55 -2.09
CA TRP A 112 5.48 12.37 -1.51
C TRP A 112 5.96 13.01 -0.20
N LEU A 113 5.92 14.34 -0.13
CA LEU A 113 6.32 15.11 1.07
C LEU A 113 7.68 14.70 1.65
N ARG A 114 8.63 14.35 0.79
CA ARG A 114 9.96 13.85 1.18
C ARG A 114 9.92 12.51 1.91
N GLY A 115 8.90 11.73 1.63
CA GLY A 115 8.73 10.40 2.17
C GLY A 115 7.68 10.33 3.26
N VAL A 116 6.71 9.46 3.07
CA VAL A 116 5.74 9.05 4.08
C VAL A 116 6.00 7.59 4.41
N SER A 117 5.36 7.07 5.45
CA SER A 117 5.49 5.65 5.78
C SER A 117 5.03 4.78 4.61
N TRP A 118 5.75 3.71 4.37
CA TRP A 118 5.45 2.75 3.31
C TRP A 118 5.35 1.36 3.90
N TYR A 119 4.29 0.67 3.51
CA TYR A 119 4.10 -0.73 3.86
C TYR A 119 3.90 -1.54 2.59
N ALA A 120 4.56 -2.69 2.51
CA ALA A 120 4.39 -3.64 1.44
C ALA A 120 3.72 -4.89 1.98
N ILE A 121 2.62 -5.30 1.37
CA ILE A 121 1.96 -6.57 1.66
C ILE A 121 2.07 -7.42 0.40
N PRO A 122 3.17 -8.20 0.27
CA PRO A 122 3.37 -9.01 -0.92
C PRO A 122 2.41 -10.19 -0.94
N LEU A 123 1.63 -10.28 -2.00
CA LEU A 123 0.69 -11.37 -2.23
C LEU A 123 0.81 -11.88 -3.65
N SER A 124 0.71 -13.19 -3.79
CA SER A 124 0.60 -13.85 -5.09
C SER A 124 -0.82 -14.35 -5.29
N LEU A 125 -1.35 -14.23 -6.49
CA LEU A 125 -2.67 -14.78 -6.82
C LEU A 125 -2.72 -16.30 -6.63
N ILE A 126 -1.58 -16.97 -6.68
CA ILE A 126 -1.49 -18.41 -6.47
C ILE A 126 -1.77 -18.78 -5.01
N HIS A 127 -1.51 -17.89 -4.08
CA HIS A 127 -1.60 -18.16 -2.64
C HIS A 127 -2.85 -17.57 -1.98
N ILE A 128 -3.81 -17.14 -2.76
CA ILE A 128 -5.07 -16.58 -2.25
C ILE A 128 -6.19 -17.61 -2.27
#